data_db8c1df9ad12b911614a13c5a9a6614d
#
_entry.id   db8c1df9ad12b911614a13c5a9a6614d
#
_cell.length_a   1.000
_cell.length_b   1.000
_cell.length_c   1.000
_cell.angle_alpha   90.00
_cell.angle_beta   90.00
_cell.angle_gamma   90.00
#
_symmetry.space_group_name_H-M   'P 1'
#
loop_
_entity.id
_entity.type
_entity.pdbx_description
1 polymer ?
#
loop_
_entity_poly.entity_id
_entity_poly.type
_entity_poly.pdbx_seq_one_letter_code
_entity_poly.pdbx_strand_id
1 'polypeptide(L)'
;MPRKPRVLEPGLVYHIFNRRTDRQRLFSTPSACDDFVELLEKARDRYSVAICSYCVMESHWHQAVWVRDQNDATAVANYLRWLSACHAIRFRSGSGTRGDGHVYQDRYKSKPVCSAGHYVTLIRYIEANPLEAGLVERAEDWGWSSLAERVSGKTRIITPGPVPLPQTWCEIVNARSQFDDYTMLE
;
A
#
# COMPACT_ATOMS: atom_id res chain seq x y z
N MET A 1 21.56 -3.19 -19.19
CA MET A 1 20.35 -3.58 -19.93
C MET A 1 19.12 -2.97 -19.32
N PRO A 2 18.19 -2.38 -20.08
CA PRO A 2 16.92 -1.91 -19.54
C PRO A 2 16.15 -3.10 -18.94
N ARG A 3 15.65 -2.95 -17.70
CA ARG A 3 14.81 -3.99 -17.06
C ARG A 3 13.49 -4.09 -17.82
N LYS A 4 13.03 -5.32 -18.09
CA LYS A 4 11.73 -5.58 -18.74
C LYS A 4 10.58 -4.91 -17.96
N PRO A 5 9.53 -4.40 -18.65
CA PRO A 5 8.30 -3.96 -17.99
C PRO A 5 7.71 -5.11 -17.15
N ARG A 6 7.11 -4.77 -15.99
CA ARG A 6 6.32 -5.75 -15.26
C ARG A 6 4.98 -5.92 -15.96
N VAL A 7 4.61 -7.15 -16.22
CA VAL A 7 3.29 -7.49 -16.76
C VAL A 7 2.38 -7.70 -15.55
N LEU A 8 1.27 -6.95 -15.51
CA LEU A 8 0.18 -7.15 -14.55
C LEU A 8 -0.97 -7.81 -15.32
N GLU A 9 -1.42 -8.94 -14.84
CA GLU A 9 -2.47 -9.72 -15.49
C GLU A 9 -3.85 -9.22 -15.07
N PRO A 10 -4.80 -9.01 -15.99
CA PRO A 10 -6.19 -8.67 -15.70
C PRO A 10 -6.87 -9.72 -14.82
N GLY A 11 -7.82 -9.29 -14.00
CA GLY A 11 -8.58 -10.15 -13.10
C GLY A 11 -7.92 -10.38 -11.74
N LEU A 12 -6.61 -10.08 -11.59
CA LEU A 12 -5.87 -10.34 -10.37
C LEU A 12 -5.75 -9.10 -9.47
N VAL A 13 -5.70 -9.36 -8.18
CA VAL A 13 -5.21 -8.38 -7.18
C VAL A 13 -3.70 -8.56 -7.02
N TYR A 14 -2.99 -7.47 -6.85
CA TYR A 14 -1.56 -7.48 -6.59
C TYR A 14 -1.24 -6.86 -5.24
N HIS A 15 -0.45 -7.57 -4.45
CA HIS A 15 0.28 -6.96 -3.34
C HIS A 15 1.41 -6.11 -3.90
N ILE A 16 1.31 -4.80 -3.73
CA ILE A 16 2.31 -3.85 -4.19
C ILE A 16 2.92 -3.14 -2.99
N PHE A 17 4.23 -3.09 -2.93
CA PHE A 17 4.92 -2.43 -1.84
C PHE A 17 6.27 -1.86 -2.28
N ASN A 18 6.74 -0.89 -1.54
CA ASN A 18 8.08 -0.35 -1.69
C ASN A 18 8.62 0.13 -0.35
N ARG A 19 9.93 0.13 -0.21
CA ARG A 19 10.62 0.57 1.00
C ARG A 19 11.81 1.46 0.65
N ARG A 20 12.24 2.22 1.65
CA ARG A 20 13.45 3.01 1.53
C ARG A 20 14.70 2.12 1.41
N THR A 21 15.68 2.63 0.67
CA THR A 21 17.05 2.13 0.71
C THR A 21 17.51 2.16 2.17
N ASP A 22 18.27 1.18 2.63
CA ASP A 22 18.85 1.13 3.98
C ASP A 22 17.86 0.98 5.17
N ARG A 23 16.60 0.73 4.91
CA ARG A 23 15.53 0.56 5.93
C ARG A 23 15.32 1.76 6.87
N GLN A 24 15.85 2.93 6.53
CA GLN A 24 15.58 4.15 7.30
C GLN A 24 14.14 4.63 7.15
N ARG A 25 13.74 5.58 8.00
CA ARG A 25 12.40 6.17 7.95
C ARG A 25 12.17 6.91 6.62
N LEU A 26 11.12 6.51 5.92
CA LEU A 26 10.62 7.15 4.71
C LEU A 26 9.60 8.23 5.08
N PHE A 27 8.86 7.98 6.17
CA PHE A 27 7.85 8.84 6.73
C PHE A 27 8.21 9.13 8.20
N SER A 28 9.00 10.18 8.42
CA SER A 28 9.56 10.50 9.74
C SER A 28 8.64 11.36 10.62
N THR A 29 7.57 11.89 10.03
CA THR A 29 6.60 12.76 10.71
C THR A 29 5.18 12.41 10.27
N PRO A 30 4.15 12.71 11.10
CA PRO A 30 2.76 12.61 10.69
C PRO A 30 2.46 13.34 9.38
N SER A 31 2.99 14.55 9.22
CA SER A 31 2.83 15.33 7.98
C SER A 31 3.38 14.64 6.74
N ALA A 32 4.48 13.87 6.87
CA ALA A 32 5.01 13.10 5.73
C ALA A 32 4.09 11.95 5.34
N CYS A 33 3.40 11.33 6.31
CA CYS A 33 2.37 10.34 6.04
C CYS A 33 1.14 10.97 5.38
N ASP A 34 0.67 12.13 5.89
CA ASP A 34 -0.45 12.88 5.30
C ASP A 34 -0.17 13.27 3.85
N ASP A 35 1.04 13.80 3.57
CA ASP A 35 1.49 14.15 2.23
C ASP A 35 1.48 12.96 1.27
N PHE A 36 1.84 11.77 1.76
CA PHE A 36 1.81 10.56 0.95
C PHE A 36 0.40 10.06 0.70
N VAL A 37 -0.48 10.08 1.71
CA VAL A 37 -1.90 9.72 1.58
C VAL A 37 -2.60 10.66 0.60
N GLU A 38 -2.30 11.96 0.65
CA GLU A 38 -2.80 12.93 -0.34
C GLU A 38 -2.31 12.62 -1.77
N LEU A 39 -1.03 12.24 -1.91
CA LEU A 39 -0.50 11.81 -3.20
C LEU A 39 -1.16 10.53 -3.69
N LEU A 40 -1.43 9.60 -2.78
CA LEU A 40 -2.10 8.34 -3.09
C LEU A 40 -3.52 8.58 -3.63
N GLU A 41 -4.28 9.46 -2.99
CA GLU A 41 -5.62 9.89 -3.43
C GLU A 41 -5.57 10.53 -4.82
N LYS A 42 -4.70 11.52 -5.01
CA LYS A 42 -4.51 12.20 -6.31
C LYS A 42 -4.09 11.24 -7.42
N ALA A 43 -3.21 10.29 -7.10
CA ALA A 43 -2.75 9.31 -8.07
C ALA A 43 -3.86 8.33 -8.46
N ARG A 44 -4.64 7.84 -7.46
CA ARG A 44 -5.78 6.98 -7.67
C ARG A 44 -6.80 7.63 -8.60
N ASP A 45 -7.17 8.88 -8.34
CA ASP A 45 -8.15 9.61 -9.14
C ASP A 45 -7.65 9.87 -10.57
N ARG A 46 -6.37 10.27 -10.69
CA ARG A 46 -5.76 10.54 -12.00
C ARG A 46 -5.73 9.33 -12.93
N TYR A 47 -5.54 8.14 -12.38
CA TYR A 47 -5.36 6.90 -13.15
C TYR A 47 -6.52 5.93 -13.01
N SER A 48 -7.56 6.27 -12.26
CA SER A 48 -8.77 5.45 -12.02
C SER A 48 -8.44 4.04 -11.50
N VAL A 49 -7.43 3.92 -10.63
CA VAL A 49 -6.93 2.65 -10.10
C VAL A 49 -7.81 2.14 -8.96
N ALA A 50 -8.11 0.86 -8.95
CA ALA A 50 -8.85 0.20 -7.88
C ALA A 50 -7.90 -0.24 -6.74
N ILE A 51 -7.85 0.51 -5.65
CA ILE A 51 -7.08 0.21 -4.45
C ILE A 51 -8.00 -0.44 -3.43
N CYS A 52 -7.79 -1.72 -3.12
CA CYS A 52 -8.61 -2.47 -2.17
C CYS A 52 -8.18 -2.26 -0.72
N SER A 53 -6.89 -2.03 -0.48
CA SER A 53 -6.32 -1.76 0.82
C SER A 53 -4.99 -1.04 0.70
N TYR A 54 -4.62 -0.27 1.73
CA TYR A 54 -3.30 0.36 1.84
C TYR A 54 -2.89 0.54 3.31
N CYS A 55 -1.59 0.64 3.53
CA CYS A 55 -1.02 1.06 4.80
C CYS A 55 0.32 1.77 4.55
N VAL A 56 0.48 2.94 5.19
CA VAL A 56 1.72 3.72 5.17
C VAL A 56 2.43 3.52 6.50
N MET A 57 3.61 2.89 6.45
CA MET A 57 4.45 2.59 7.62
C MET A 57 5.66 3.50 7.63
N GLU A 58 6.35 3.66 8.76
CA GLU A 58 7.50 4.57 8.88
C GLU A 58 8.59 4.40 7.81
N SER A 59 8.88 3.17 7.36
CA SER A 59 9.97 2.88 6.40
C SER A 59 9.52 2.37 5.04
N HIS A 60 8.25 2.06 4.88
CA HIS A 60 7.68 1.43 3.70
C HIS A 60 6.18 1.67 3.60
N TRP A 61 5.57 1.25 2.48
CA TRP A 61 4.13 1.25 2.29
C TRP A 61 3.67 0.00 1.56
N HIS A 62 2.45 -0.41 1.82
CA HIS A 62 1.77 -1.54 1.19
C HIS A 62 0.47 -1.10 0.54
N GLN A 63 0.10 -1.76 -0.55
CA GLN A 63 -1.18 -1.61 -1.23
C GLN A 63 -1.65 -2.96 -1.78
N ALA A 64 -2.95 -3.21 -1.75
CA ALA A 64 -3.62 -4.23 -2.55
C ALA A 64 -4.34 -3.53 -3.70
N VAL A 65 -3.87 -3.75 -4.93
CA VAL A 65 -4.39 -3.10 -6.13
C VAL A 65 -5.03 -4.13 -7.04
N TRP A 66 -6.27 -3.91 -7.43
CA TRP A 66 -7.01 -4.79 -8.32
C TRP A 66 -6.90 -4.33 -9.77
N VAL A 67 -6.37 -5.19 -10.62
CA VAL A 67 -6.30 -5.02 -12.08
C VAL A 67 -7.53 -5.66 -12.69
N ARG A 68 -8.59 -4.88 -12.92
CA ARG A 68 -9.89 -5.40 -13.36
C ARG A 68 -9.88 -5.87 -14.80
N ASP A 69 -9.19 -5.12 -15.66
CA ASP A 69 -9.08 -5.37 -17.09
C ASP A 69 -7.69 -4.97 -17.67
N GLN A 70 -7.52 -5.09 -18.98
CA GLN A 70 -6.27 -4.77 -19.65
C GLN A 70 -5.90 -3.26 -19.60
N ASN A 71 -6.89 -2.38 -19.56
CA ASN A 71 -6.64 -0.94 -19.42
C ASN A 71 -6.11 -0.61 -18.02
N ASP A 72 -6.65 -1.27 -16.99
CA ASP A 72 -6.17 -1.16 -15.61
C ASP A 72 -4.70 -1.56 -15.48
N ALA A 73 -4.22 -2.57 -16.20
CA ALA A 73 -2.81 -2.98 -16.15
C ALA A 73 -1.87 -1.84 -16.53
N THR A 74 -2.20 -1.09 -17.58
CA THR A 74 -1.45 0.10 -18.00
C THR A 74 -1.64 1.27 -17.02
N ALA A 75 -2.85 1.49 -16.54
CA ALA A 75 -3.17 2.52 -15.57
C ALA A 75 -2.40 2.32 -14.27
N VAL A 76 -2.35 1.10 -13.72
CA VAL A 76 -1.59 0.77 -12.50
C VAL A 76 -0.09 0.99 -12.68
N ALA A 77 0.48 0.62 -13.83
CA ALA A 77 1.90 0.87 -14.09
C ALA A 77 2.22 2.37 -14.13
N ASN A 78 1.36 3.19 -14.76
CA ASN A 78 1.49 4.64 -14.81
C ASN A 78 1.28 5.29 -13.44
N TYR A 79 0.28 4.83 -12.69
CA TYR A 79 -0.01 5.23 -11.32
C TYR A 79 1.22 5.06 -10.42
N LEU A 80 1.80 3.86 -10.38
CA LEU A 80 2.94 3.56 -9.51
C LEU A 80 4.19 4.33 -9.90
N ARG A 81 4.42 4.55 -11.20
CA ARG A 81 5.50 5.38 -11.70
C ARG A 81 5.34 6.83 -11.23
N TRP A 82 4.15 7.39 -11.39
CA TRP A 82 3.85 8.77 -11.01
C TRP A 82 3.92 8.96 -9.48
N LEU A 83 3.27 8.08 -8.71
CA LEU A 83 3.26 8.11 -7.25
C LEU A 83 4.69 8.08 -6.69
N SER A 84 5.51 7.12 -7.14
CA SER A 84 6.88 6.97 -6.66
C SER A 84 7.76 8.17 -7.04
N ALA A 85 7.59 8.74 -8.23
CA ALA A 85 8.34 9.91 -8.69
C ALA A 85 7.96 11.16 -7.88
N CYS A 86 6.67 11.44 -7.73
CA CYS A 86 6.18 12.61 -6.96
C CYS A 86 6.58 12.52 -5.50
N HIS A 87 6.45 11.33 -4.88
CA HIS A 87 6.88 11.16 -3.50
C HIS A 87 8.39 11.33 -3.35
N ALA A 88 9.21 10.77 -4.25
CA ALA A 88 10.66 10.95 -4.20
C ALA A 88 11.07 12.43 -4.31
N ILE A 89 10.38 13.23 -5.14
CA ILE A 89 10.61 14.68 -5.25
C ILE A 89 10.25 15.38 -3.94
N ARG A 90 9.06 15.13 -3.37
CA ARG A 90 8.61 15.73 -2.10
C ARG A 90 9.54 15.36 -0.96
N PHE A 91 9.89 14.09 -0.83
CA PHE A 91 10.81 13.60 0.19
C PHE A 91 12.15 14.34 0.18
N ARG A 92 12.76 14.50 -1.01
CA ARG A 92 14.04 15.22 -1.15
C ARG A 92 13.93 16.70 -0.85
N SER A 93 12.82 17.33 -1.21
CA SER A 93 12.59 18.74 -0.93
C SER A 93 12.41 18.99 0.57
N GLY A 94 11.75 18.08 1.29
CA GLY A 94 11.53 18.19 2.73
C GLY A 94 12.74 17.81 3.59
N SER A 95 13.57 16.85 3.13
CA SER A 95 14.74 16.36 3.88
C SER A 95 16.03 17.15 3.64
N GLY A 96 16.03 18.10 2.71
CA GLY A 96 17.24 18.86 2.33
C GLY A 96 18.32 18.02 1.62
N THR A 97 18.07 16.74 1.38
CA THR A 97 19.02 15.79 0.78
C THR A 97 18.98 15.86 -0.76
N ARG A 98 19.39 17.00 -1.33
CA ARG A 98 19.57 17.10 -2.78
C ARG A 98 20.81 16.32 -3.21
N GLY A 99 20.60 15.20 -3.95
CA GLY A 99 21.69 14.49 -4.63
C GLY A 99 22.08 13.12 -4.07
N ASP A 100 21.61 12.72 -2.90
CA ASP A 100 22.00 11.45 -2.29
C ASP A 100 21.14 10.27 -2.74
N GLY A 101 21.55 9.60 -3.83
CA GLY A 101 21.07 8.27 -4.19
C GLY A 101 19.57 8.15 -4.50
N HIS A 102 19.10 6.91 -4.52
CA HIS A 102 17.68 6.60 -4.73
C HIS A 102 16.92 6.60 -3.40
N VAL A 103 15.76 7.27 -3.33
CA VAL A 103 14.86 7.26 -2.15
C VAL A 103 14.37 5.87 -1.86
N TYR A 104 13.96 5.15 -2.89
CA TYR A 104 13.51 3.76 -2.80
C TYR A 104 14.64 2.79 -3.12
N GLN A 105 14.67 1.66 -2.44
CA GLN A 105 15.67 0.61 -2.61
C GLN A 105 15.70 0.09 -4.06
N ASP A 106 14.51 -0.07 -4.63
CA ASP A 106 14.29 -0.56 -6.00
C ASP A 106 12.99 0.03 -6.55
N ARG A 107 12.61 -0.42 -7.76
CA ARG A 107 11.22 -0.25 -8.21
C ARG A 107 10.32 -1.02 -7.25
N TYR A 108 9.06 -0.56 -7.11
CA TYR A 108 8.06 -1.27 -6.32
C TYR A 108 8.09 -2.79 -6.59
N LYS A 109 7.84 -3.58 -5.58
CA LYS A 109 7.60 -5.03 -5.73
C LYS A 109 6.11 -5.26 -5.97
N SER A 110 5.77 -6.30 -6.75
CA SER A 110 4.40 -6.71 -7.01
C SER A 110 4.33 -8.23 -6.97
N LYS A 111 3.39 -8.77 -6.19
CA LYS A 111 3.11 -10.21 -6.08
C LYS A 111 1.63 -10.44 -6.40
N PRO A 112 1.28 -11.37 -7.30
CA PRO A 112 -0.12 -11.67 -7.62
C PRO A 112 -0.79 -12.41 -6.47
N VAL A 113 -2.08 -12.18 -6.30
CA VAL A 113 -2.96 -12.84 -5.34
C VAL A 113 -3.79 -13.87 -6.09
N CYS A 114 -3.61 -15.15 -5.76
CA CYS A 114 -4.09 -16.26 -6.59
C CYS A 114 -5.40 -16.89 -6.11
N SER A 115 -5.95 -16.47 -4.95
CA SER A 115 -7.21 -17.03 -4.42
C SER A 115 -7.94 -16.05 -3.51
N ALA A 116 -9.22 -16.30 -3.25
CA ALA A 116 -10.02 -15.52 -2.30
C ALA A 116 -9.45 -15.57 -0.88
N GLY A 117 -8.99 -16.73 -0.41
CA GLY A 117 -8.34 -16.86 0.89
C GLY A 117 -7.06 -16.04 0.97
N HIS A 118 -6.19 -16.11 -0.05
CA HIS A 118 -4.97 -15.29 -0.14
C HIS A 118 -5.31 -13.78 -0.17
N TYR A 119 -6.41 -13.38 -0.83
CA TYR A 119 -6.87 -12.00 -0.83
C TYR A 119 -7.22 -11.52 0.60
N VAL A 120 -8.04 -12.27 1.32
CA VAL A 120 -8.45 -11.91 2.69
C VAL A 120 -7.23 -11.84 3.62
N THR A 121 -6.32 -12.81 3.52
CA THR A 121 -5.05 -12.81 4.28
C THR A 121 -4.21 -11.59 3.95
N LEU A 122 -4.08 -11.21 2.68
CA LEU A 122 -3.33 -10.02 2.27
C LEU A 122 -3.94 -8.73 2.82
N ILE A 123 -5.27 -8.55 2.70
CA ILE A 123 -5.92 -7.35 3.22
C ILE A 123 -5.71 -7.25 4.74
N ARG A 124 -5.89 -8.36 5.48
CA ARG A 124 -5.61 -8.42 6.90
C ARG A 124 -4.15 -8.06 7.21
N TYR A 125 -3.20 -8.66 6.52
CA TYR A 125 -1.78 -8.35 6.66
C TYR A 125 -1.49 -6.85 6.48
N ILE A 126 -1.99 -6.24 5.42
CA ILE A 126 -1.77 -4.81 5.15
C ILE A 126 -2.35 -3.95 6.27
N GLU A 127 -3.56 -4.24 6.72
CA GLU A 127 -4.27 -3.44 7.71
C GLU A 127 -3.83 -3.70 9.15
N ALA A 128 -3.29 -4.88 9.46
CA ALA A 128 -2.73 -5.22 10.77
C ALA A 128 -1.26 -4.74 10.96
N ASN A 129 -0.57 -4.32 9.91
CA ASN A 129 0.85 -3.95 9.97
C ASN A 129 1.21 -2.99 11.13
N PRO A 130 0.45 -1.90 11.39
CA PRO A 130 0.77 -0.97 12.48
C PRO A 130 0.61 -1.62 13.86
N LEU A 131 -0.39 -2.47 14.05
CA LEU A 131 -0.61 -3.23 15.29
C LEU A 131 0.50 -4.25 15.51
N GLU A 132 0.84 -5.04 14.51
CA GLU A 132 1.92 -6.04 14.57
C GLU A 132 3.30 -5.40 14.78
N ALA A 133 3.49 -4.18 14.29
CA ALA A 133 4.70 -3.39 14.55
C ALA A 133 4.70 -2.69 15.93
N GLY A 134 3.64 -2.83 16.72
CA GLY A 134 3.52 -2.20 18.04
C GLY A 134 3.41 -0.68 18.01
N LEU A 135 2.98 -0.09 16.89
CA LEU A 135 2.83 1.36 16.73
C LEU A 135 1.50 1.87 17.31
N VAL A 136 0.51 1.01 17.42
CA VAL A 136 -0.82 1.27 17.97
C VAL A 136 -1.32 0.08 18.76
N GLU A 137 -2.28 0.29 19.67
CA GLU A 137 -2.94 -0.79 20.42
C GLU A 137 -4.07 -1.44 19.61
N ARG A 138 -4.69 -0.69 18.71
CA ARG A 138 -5.72 -1.15 17.77
C ARG A 138 -5.38 -0.68 16.36
N ALA A 139 -5.56 -1.55 15.37
CA ALA A 139 -5.12 -1.29 14.00
C ALA A 139 -5.85 -0.10 13.34
N GLU A 140 -7.11 0.15 13.69
CA GLU A 140 -7.90 1.29 13.23
C GLU A 140 -7.42 2.64 13.76
N ASP A 141 -6.63 2.67 14.84
CA ASP A 141 -6.06 3.89 15.39
C ASP A 141 -4.91 4.43 14.52
N TRP A 142 -4.41 3.61 13.58
CA TRP A 142 -3.41 4.06 12.61
C TRP A 142 -4.08 4.79 11.43
N GLY A 143 -4.13 6.12 11.51
CA GLY A 143 -4.87 6.97 10.57
C GLY A 143 -4.43 6.88 9.10
N TRP A 144 -3.23 6.36 8.83
CA TRP A 144 -2.68 6.23 7.48
C TRP A 144 -2.85 4.82 6.89
N SER A 145 -3.99 4.21 7.17
CA SER A 145 -4.36 2.88 6.69
C SER A 145 -5.78 2.83 6.15
N SER A 146 -6.04 1.85 5.30
CA SER A 146 -7.38 1.57 4.80
C SER A 146 -8.35 1.10 5.89
N LEU A 147 -7.88 0.51 6.99
CA LEU A 147 -8.75 0.13 8.11
C LEU A 147 -9.35 1.36 8.80
N ALA A 148 -8.55 2.38 9.08
CA ALA A 148 -9.04 3.65 9.62
C ALA A 148 -10.07 4.30 8.69
N GLU A 149 -9.85 4.25 7.37
CA GLU A 149 -10.79 4.75 6.38
C GLU A 149 -12.11 3.96 6.39
N ARG A 150 -12.06 2.61 6.50
CA ARG A 150 -13.26 1.75 6.59
C ARG A 150 -14.07 2.05 7.83
N VAL A 151 -13.41 2.13 8.99
CA VAL A 151 -14.08 2.34 10.29
C VAL A 151 -14.70 3.74 10.37
N SER A 152 -14.04 4.75 9.82
CA SER A 152 -14.60 6.13 9.78
C SER A 152 -15.78 6.28 8.82
N GLY A 153 -16.00 5.34 7.92
CA GLY A 153 -17.01 5.41 6.85
C GLY A 153 -16.73 6.48 5.78
N LYS A 154 -15.60 7.17 5.86
CA LYS A 154 -15.19 8.20 4.90
C LYS A 154 -14.25 7.61 3.86
N THR A 155 -14.83 6.94 2.87
CA THR A 155 -14.09 6.27 1.79
C THR A 155 -13.50 7.32 0.85
N ARG A 156 -12.19 7.55 0.95
CA ARG A 156 -11.44 8.51 0.10
C ARG A 156 -10.61 7.82 -0.97
N ILE A 157 -9.97 6.71 -0.61
CA ILE A 157 -8.95 6.05 -1.44
C ILE A 157 -9.42 4.65 -1.85
N ILE A 158 -9.98 3.89 -0.90
CA ILE A 158 -10.30 2.49 -1.14
C ILE A 158 -11.50 2.29 -2.06
N THR A 159 -11.44 1.20 -2.82
CA THR A 159 -12.51 0.67 -3.66
C THR A 159 -12.87 -0.72 -3.16
N PRO A 160 -14.16 -1.12 -3.18
CA PRO A 160 -14.53 -2.50 -2.90
C PRO A 160 -13.73 -3.46 -3.78
N GLY A 161 -13.16 -4.50 -3.16
CA GLY A 161 -12.38 -5.51 -3.88
C GLY A 161 -13.25 -6.64 -4.43
N PRO A 162 -12.62 -7.63 -5.09
CA PRO A 162 -13.33 -8.74 -5.71
C PRO A 162 -13.95 -9.71 -4.69
N VAL A 163 -13.50 -9.67 -3.43
CA VAL A 163 -14.03 -10.50 -2.34
C VAL A 163 -14.56 -9.58 -1.25
N PRO A 164 -15.83 -9.70 -0.84
CA PRO A 164 -16.38 -8.90 0.25
C PRO A 164 -15.72 -9.28 1.59
N LEU A 165 -15.48 -8.26 2.41
CA LEU A 165 -14.98 -8.45 3.77
C LEU A 165 -16.18 -8.57 4.74
N PRO A 166 -16.09 -9.39 5.80
CA PRO A 166 -17.18 -9.54 6.78
C PRO A 166 -17.40 -8.26 7.58
N GLN A 167 -18.58 -8.11 8.16
CA GLN A 167 -18.91 -6.94 9.01
C GLN A 167 -18.02 -6.85 10.26
N THR A 168 -17.54 -7.99 10.76
CA THR A 168 -16.61 -8.09 11.90
C THR A 168 -15.13 -7.90 11.48
N TRP A 169 -14.89 -7.29 10.32
CA TRP A 169 -13.54 -7.19 9.76
C TRP A 169 -12.54 -6.51 10.69
N CYS A 170 -12.94 -5.43 11.35
CA CYS A 170 -12.09 -4.72 12.29
C CYS A 170 -11.63 -5.63 13.45
N GLU A 171 -12.51 -6.47 13.97
CA GLU A 171 -12.20 -7.44 15.01
C GLU A 171 -11.22 -8.52 14.51
N ILE A 172 -11.42 -8.98 13.27
CA ILE A 172 -10.54 -9.96 12.63
C ILE A 172 -9.12 -9.38 12.44
N VAL A 173 -9.01 -8.11 12.05
CA VAL A 173 -7.71 -7.46 11.90
C VAL A 173 -7.00 -7.33 13.25
N ASN A 174 -7.73 -6.99 14.31
CA ASN A 174 -7.18 -6.83 15.67
C ASN A 174 -6.94 -8.16 16.42
N ALA A 175 -7.49 -9.27 15.94
CA ALA A 175 -7.18 -10.57 16.51
C ALA A 175 -5.69 -10.90 16.28
N ARG A 176 -4.93 -11.17 17.37
CA ARG A 176 -3.52 -11.58 17.23
C ARG A 176 -3.45 -12.84 16.40
N SER A 177 -2.65 -12.81 15.34
CA SER A 177 -2.39 -13.99 14.53
C SER A 177 -1.55 -14.98 15.34
N GLN A 178 -2.01 -16.22 15.47
CA GLN A 178 -1.21 -17.33 16.00
C GLN A 178 -0.34 -17.98 14.90
N PHE A 179 -0.42 -17.49 13.67
CA PHE A 179 0.24 -18.09 12.52
C PHE A 179 1.23 -17.10 11.88
N ASP A 180 2.45 -17.56 11.69
CA ASP A 180 3.51 -16.92 10.86
C ASP A 180 3.17 -16.95 9.35
N ASP A 181 1.89 -16.77 8.97
CA ASP A 181 1.43 -16.80 7.58
C ASP A 181 2.00 -15.66 6.72
N TYR A 182 2.77 -14.74 7.33
CA TYR A 182 3.28 -13.55 6.64
C TYR A 182 4.61 -13.75 5.91
N THR A 183 5.35 -14.80 6.21
CA THR A 183 6.64 -15.10 5.56
C THR A 183 6.53 -15.32 4.04
N MET A 184 5.33 -15.64 3.55
CA MET A 184 5.05 -15.79 2.12
C MET A 184 4.73 -14.46 1.41
N LEU A 185 4.53 -13.36 2.16
CA LEU A 185 4.07 -12.08 1.62
C LEU A 185 5.20 -11.04 1.46
N GLU A 186 6.41 -11.27 2.03
CA GLU A 186 7.59 -10.39 1.89
C GLU A 186 8.51 -10.71 0.71
#